data_60eadcaef79a9ed17dc4b3422d0c129a
#
_entry.id   60eadcaef79a9ed17dc4b3422d0c129a
#
_cell.length_a   1.000
_cell.length_b   1.000
_cell.length_c   1.000
_cell.angle_alpha   90.00
_cell.angle_beta   90.00
_cell.angle_gamma   90.00
#
_symmetry.space_group_name_H-M   'P 1'
#
loop_
_entity.id
_entity.type
_entity.pdbx_description
1 polymer ?
#
loop_
_entity_poly.entity_id
_entity_poly.type
_entity_poly.pdbx_seq_one_letter_code
_entity_poly.pdbx_strand_id
1 'polypeptide(L)'
;CPLVMMAHMYAKGAEIPSKDASEKIVIGGQEEVSLEEGVHPDYLTCGHIHKRQHVWGTDWARYTGSVLPMSFAEKDYIHGVDLVRLEEGKLTVEQKVYTPQHKLRVLPEDDEGLTFKRLEKLIHRELKERTEGQLDDAFDYVVLKVKQDKVNNDDIKELENLVNSKNAVLCK
;
A
#
# COMPACT_ATOMS: atom_id res chain seq x y z
N CYS A 1 32.30 14.91 -5.91
CA CYS A 1 31.68 13.58 -5.88
C CYS A 1 30.25 13.73 -5.37
N PRO A 2 29.25 13.23 -6.07
CA PRO A 2 27.86 13.30 -5.61
C PRO A 2 27.66 12.60 -4.27
N LEU A 3 26.84 13.21 -3.42
CA LEU A 3 26.48 12.72 -2.10
C LEU A 3 25.06 12.14 -2.14
N VAL A 4 24.94 10.84 -1.90
CA VAL A 4 23.65 10.16 -1.71
C VAL A 4 23.48 9.86 -0.23
N MET A 5 22.35 10.29 0.35
CA MET A 5 22.02 10.01 1.74
C MET A 5 20.78 9.12 1.84
N MET A 6 20.75 8.30 2.88
CA MET A 6 19.59 7.51 3.27
C MET A 6 19.21 7.85 4.71
N ALA A 7 17.94 8.09 4.95
CA ALA A 7 17.41 8.36 6.28
C ALA A 7 16.09 7.63 6.50
N HIS A 8 15.84 7.23 7.74
CA HIS A 8 14.54 6.70 8.16
C HIS A 8 13.95 7.69 9.14
N MET A 9 13.07 8.57 8.67
CA MET A 9 12.61 9.72 9.43
C MET A 9 11.22 10.15 8.98
N TYR A 10 10.57 10.99 9.79
CA TYR A 10 9.37 11.72 9.41
C TYR A 10 9.75 13.14 9.00
N ALA A 11 9.61 13.46 7.72
CA ALA A 11 9.92 14.80 7.21
C ALA A 11 8.71 15.72 7.36
N LYS A 12 8.92 16.91 7.88
CA LYS A 12 7.88 17.92 8.02
C LYS A 12 7.23 18.24 6.68
N GLY A 13 5.88 18.23 6.65
CA GLY A 13 5.11 18.49 5.44
C GLY A 13 5.01 17.31 4.48
N ALA A 14 5.50 16.12 4.87
CA ALA A 14 5.18 14.91 4.14
C ALA A 14 3.69 14.59 4.27
N GLU A 15 3.10 14.02 3.22
CA GLU A 15 1.71 13.59 3.24
C GLU A 15 1.57 12.39 4.18
N ILE A 16 0.75 12.57 5.21
CA ILE A 16 0.50 11.53 6.20
C ILE A 16 -0.46 10.51 5.58
N PRO A 17 -0.13 9.22 5.63
CA PRO A 17 -1.04 8.17 5.20
C PRO A 17 -2.36 8.20 5.98
N SER A 18 -3.36 7.51 5.46
CA SER A 18 -4.63 7.35 6.18
C SER A 18 -4.41 6.68 7.53
N LYS A 19 -5.34 6.89 8.48
CA LYS A 19 -5.27 6.28 9.83
C LYS A 19 -5.19 4.75 9.80
N ASP A 20 -5.62 4.15 8.69
CA ASP A 20 -5.65 2.69 8.48
C ASP A 20 -4.36 2.18 7.81
N ALA A 21 -3.44 3.06 7.45
CA ALA A 21 -2.14 2.68 6.93
C ALA A 21 -1.27 2.03 8.02
N SER A 22 -0.31 1.23 7.63
CA SER A 22 0.54 0.47 8.56
C SER A 22 1.57 1.33 9.28
N GLU A 23 1.84 2.53 8.78
CA GLU A 23 2.79 3.46 9.37
C GLU A 23 2.23 4.09 10.65
N LYS A 24 3.01 4.03 11.71
CA LYS A 24 2.71 4.73 12.96
C LYS A 24 3.29 6.13 12.90
N ILE A 25 2.43 7.15 12.92
CA ILE A 25 2.82 8.56 12.84
C ILE A 25 3.65 9.00 14.07
N VAL A 26 3.46 8.34 15.21
CA VAL A 26 4.17 8.67 16.44
C VAL A 26 4.81 7.41 17.02
N ILE A 27 6.11 7.28 16.88
CA ILE A 27 6.90 6.31 17.63
C ILE A 27 7.86 7.09 18.53
N GLY A 28 7.61 7.08 19.82
CA GLY A 28 8.58 7.51 20.82
C GLY A 28 8.96 8.99 20.83
N GLY A 29 8.06 9.89 20.42
CA GLY A 29 8.32 11.33 20.49
C GLY A 29 9.31 11.83 19.44
N GLN A 30 9.45 11.15 18.31
CA GLN A 30 10.25 11.67 17.20
C GLN A 30 9.61 12.93 16.64
N GLU A 31 10.33 14.03 16.78
CA GLU A 31 9.97 15.30 16.16
C GLU A 31 10.10 15.21 14.64
N GLU A 32 9.23 15.95 13.93
CA GLU A 32 9.35 16.10 12.49
C GLU A 32 10.70 16.73 12.13
N VAL A 33 11.39 16.14 11.17
CA VAL A 33 12.62 16.69 10.64
C VAL A 33 12.29 17.76 9.61
N SER A 34 12.74 19.00 9.85
CA SER A 34 12.63 20.10 8.92
C SER A 34 13.86 20.14 8.02
N LEU A 35 13.69 20.64 6.79
CA LEU A 35 14.82 21.05 5.98
C LEU A 35 15.40 22.32 6.58
N GLU A 36 16.67 22.29 6.98
CA GLU A 36 17.42 23.50 7.32
C GLU A 36 17.99 24.14 6.05
N GLU A 37 18.01 25.45 6.01
CA GLU A 37 18.66 26.18 4.91
C GLU A 37 20.15 25.87 4.93
N GLY A 38 20.69 25.40 3.82
CA GLY A 38 22.12 25.12 3.71
C GLY A 38 22.49 24.03 2.72
N VAL A 39 23.52 23.28 3.06
CA VAL A 39 24.04 22.20 2.21
C VAL A 39 23.10 20.99 2.27
N HIS A 40 22.59 20.58 1.12
CA HIS A 40 21.82 19.36 0.97
C HIS A 40 22.59 18.32 0.13
N PRO A 41 22.27 17.03 0.24
CA PRO A 41 22.85 16.00 -0.63
C PRO A 41 22.36 16.15 -2.08
N ASP A 42 23.04 15.53 -3.01
CA ASP A 42 22.58 15.44 -4.40
C ASP A 42 21.32 14.57 -4.52
N TYR A 43 21.17 13.60 -3.62
CA TYR A 43 19.96 12.81 -3.48
C TYR A 43 19.77 12.29 -2.04
N LEU A 44 18.56 12.49 -1.50
CA LEU A 44 18.12 11.96 -0.21
C LEU A 44 16.97 10.99 -0.42
N THR A 45 17.18 9.73 -0.04
CA THR A 45 16.09 8.73 0.04
C THR A 45 15.63 8.57 1.47
N CYS A 46 14.33 8.74 1.68
CA CYS A 46 13.69 8.60 2.98
C CYS A 46 12.92 7.27 3.05
N GLY A 47 13.08 6.56 4.18
CA GLY A 47 12.21 5.48 4.62
C GLY A 47 11.24 6.00 5.68
N HIS A 48 10.34 5.16 6.13
CA HIS A 48 9.25 5.32 7.09
C HIS A 48 7.89 5.43 6.42
N ILE A 49 7.66 6.39 5.53
CA ILE A 49 6.37 6.53 4.84
C ILE A 49 6.34 5.62 3.61
N HIS A 50 5.32 4.75 3.55
CA HIS A 50 5.15 3.78 2.48
C HIS A 50 4.57 4.40 1.20
N LYS A 51 3.91 5.56 1.32
CA LYS A 51 3.43 6.31 0.16
C LYS A 51 4.58 7.06 -0.50
N ARG A 52 4.89 6.69 -1.77
CA ARG A 52 5.89 7.39 -2.56
C ARG A 52 5.53 8.85 -2.73
N GLN A 53 6.45 9.75 -2.41
CA GLN A 53 6.25 11.20 -2.54
C GLN A 53 7.57 11.98 -2.50
N HIS A 54 7.59 13.16 -3.12
CA HIS A 54 8.66 14.12 -2.91
C HIS A 54 8.53 14.78 -1.54
N VAL A 55 9.65 15.17 -0.96
CA VAL A 55 9.72 15.82 0.34
C VAL A 55 10.13 17.26 0.15
N TRP A 56 9.58 18.15 0.97
CA TRP A 56 9.86 19.58 0.95
C TRP A 56 9.70 20.27 -0.42
N GLY A 57 8.92 19.69 -1.33
CA GLY A 57 8.72 20.21 -2.68
C GLY A 57 9.97 20.18 -3.54
N THR A 58 10.96 19.33 -3.22
CA THR A 58 12.24 19.22 -3.93
C THR A 58 12.29 17.94 -4.78
N ASP A 59 13.13 17.95 -5.81
CA ASP A 59 13.36 16.76 -6.65
C ASP A 59 14.47 15.84 -6.12
N TRP A 60 15.31 16.36 -5.23
CA TRP A 60 16.44 15.63 -4.66
C TRP A 60 16.12 14.86 -3.38
N ALA A 61 14.96 15.10 -2.74
CA ALA A 61 14.53 14.37 -1.55
C ALA A 61 13.17 13.70 -1.74
N ARG A 62 13.07 12.40 -1.45
CA ARG A 62 11.81 11.68 -1.57
C ARG A 62 11.71 10.45 -0.66
N TYR A 63 10.48 10.10 -0.33
CA TYR A 63 10.15 8.76 0.11
C TYR A 63 10.04 7.86 -1.12
N THR A 64 10.79 6.78 -1.16
CA THR A 64 10.73 5.79 -2.24
C THR A 64 9.43 4.98 -2.20
N GLY A 65 8.79 4.97 -1.03
CA GLY A 65 7.65 4.13 -0.74
C GLY A 65 8.04 2.70 -0.37
N SER A 66 7.05 1.86 -0.14
CA SER A 66 7.23 0.43 0.09
C SER A 66 7.31 -0.34 -1.24
N VAL A 67 8.05 -1.46 -1.24
CA VAL A 67 8.12 -2.36 -2.42
C VAL A 67 6.80 -3.09 -2.62
N LEU A 68 6.12 -3.42 -1.52
CA LEU A 68 4.84 -4.14 -1.49
C LEU A 68 3.86 -3.41 -0.58
N PRO A 69 2.55 -3.55 -0.80
CA PRO A 69 1.57 -3.04 0.15
C PRO A 69 1.67 -3.81 1.47
N MET A 70 1.74 -3.08 2.58
CA MET A 70 1.83 -3.63 3.94
C MET A 70 0.44 -3.71 4.61
N SER A 71 -0.56 -3.05 4.03
CA SER A 71 -1.94 -3.04 4.50
C SER A 71 -2.92 -2.81 3.35
N PHE A 72 -4.21 -3.09 3.57
CA PHE A 72 -5.27 -2.81 2.59
C PHE A 72 -5.47 -1.32 2.32
N ALA A 73 -5.04 -0.44 3.22
CA ALA A 73 -5.05 1.01 3.01
C ALA A 73 -4.05 1.47 1.95
N GLU A 74 -3.04 0.64 1.68
CA GLU A 74 -1.96 0.93 0.72
C GLU A 74 -2.19 0.30 -0.66
N LYS A 75 -3.34 -0.35 -0.88
CA LYS A 75 -3.65 -1.11 -2.11
C LYS A 75 -3.49 -0.32 -3.41
N ASP A 76 -3.67 1.01 -3.32
CA ASP A 76 -3.62 1.92 -4.46
C ASP A 76 -2.30 2.72 -4.54
N TYR A 77 -1.32 2.43 -3.68
CA TYR A 77 -0.02 3.08 -3.74
C TYR A 77 0.80 2.58 -4.94
N ILE A 78 1.70 3.43 -5.40
CA ILE A 78 2.71 3.02 -6.38
C ILE A 78 3.86 2.37 -5.62
N HIS A 79 4.01 1.07 -5.79
CA HIS A 79 5.07 0.28 -5.18
C HIS A 79 6.27 0.15 -6.10
N GLY A 80 7.46 0.03 -5.52
CA GLY A 80 8.68 -0.12 -6.29
C GLY A 80 9.94 0.35 -5.55
N VAL A 81 10.98 0.59 -6.33
CA VAL A 81 12.28 1.05 -5.84
C VAL A 81 12.81 2.18 -6.71
N ASP A 82 13.73 2.97 -6.18
CA ASP A 82 14.51 3.93 -6.95
C ASP A 82 15.88 3.32 -7.30
N LEU A 83 16.17 3.29 -8.59
CA LEU A 83 17.48 2.92 -9.10
C LEU A 83 18.30 4.19 -9.27
N VAL A 84 19.30 4.37 -8.39
CA VAL A 84 20.21 5.51 -8.44
C VAL A 84 21.47 5.10 -9.21
N ARG A 85 21.80 5.82 -10.26
CA ARG A 85 23.02 5.62 -11.05
C ARG A 85 23.91 6.83 -10.93
N LEU A 86 25.21 6.55 -10.83
CA LEU A 86 26.26 7.56 -10.87
C LEU A 86 27.20 7.23 -12.03
N GLU A 87 27.11 8.01 -13.09
CA GLU A 87 27.91 7.85 -14.29
C GLU A 87 28.59 9.17 -14.63
N GLU A 88 29.91 9.16 -14.79
CA GLU A 88 30.72 10.34 -15.13
C GLU A 88 30.47 11.56 -14.22
N GLY A 89 30.22 11.32 -12.93
CA GLY A 89 29.91 12.36 -11.95
C GLY A 89 28.47 12.89 -11.99
N LYS A 90 27.62 12.39 -12.89
CA LYS A 90 26.22 12.74 -12.98
C LYS A 90 25.35 11.68 -12.27
N LEU A 91 24.51 12.16 -11.37
CA LEU A 91 23.54 11.31 -10.67
C LEU A 91 22.20 11.33 -11.42
N THR A 92 21.64 10.13 -11.61
CA THR A 92 20.31 9.95 -12.18
C THR A 92 19.49 9.00 -11.30
N VAL A 93 18.20 9.28 -11.14
CA VAL A 93 17.28 8.45 -10.35
C VAL A 93 16.15 8.00 -11.23
N GLU A 94 15.99 6.68 -11.35
CA GLU A 94 14.95 6.04 -12.14
C GLU A 94 14.02 5.23 -11.23
N GLN A 95 12.72 5.50 -11.27
CA GLN A 95 11.76 4.67 -10.56
C GLN A 95 11.52 3.35 -11.30
N LYS A 96 11.67 2.25 -10.60
CA LYS A 96 11.27 0.92 -11.05
C LYS A 96 9.99 0.53 -10.32
N VAL A 97 8.86 0.61 -11.02
CA VAL A 97 7.55 0.23 -10.47
C VAL A 97 7.45 -1.29 -10.40
N TYR A 98 6.97 -1.79 -9.28
CA TYR A 98 6.63 -3.19 -9.08
C TYR A 98 5.10 -3.35 -9.04
N THR A 99 4.59 -4.30 -9.81
CA THR A 99 3.17 -4.67 -9.77
C THR A 99 3.04 -5.94 -8.94
N PRO A 100 2.37 -5.87 -7.76
CA PRO A 100 2.18 -7.05 -6.93
C PRO A 100 1.43 -8.16 -7.67
N GLN A 101 1.92 -9.39 -7.54
CA GLN A 101 1.29 -10.58 -8.12
C GLN A 101 -0.05 -10.85 -7.43
N HIS A 102 -0.11 -10.66 -6.11
CA HIS A 102 -1.33 -10.76 -5.31
C HIS A 102 -1.92 -9.38 -5.08
N LYS A 103 -3.16 -9.17 -5.52
CA LYS A 103 -3.85 -7.90 -5.30
C LYS A 103 -4.54 -7.88 -3.95
N LEU A 104 -4.51 -6.72 -3.31
CA LEU A 104 -5.33 -6.44 -2.14
C LEU A 104 -6.66 -5.83 -2.59
N ARG A 105 -7.77 -6.48 -2.27
CA ARG A 105 -9.10 -6.02 -2.64
C ARG A 105 -9.95 -5.76 -1.41
N VAL A 106 -10.61 -4.61 -1.39
CA VAL A 106 -11.64 -4.28 -0.40
C VAL A 106 -12.99 -4.28 -1.12
N LEU A 107 -13.92 -5.08 -0.68
CA LEU A 107 -15.24 -5.21 -1.31
C LEU A 107 -16.36 -4.88 -0.32
N PRO A 108 -17.19 -3.86 -0.60
CA PRO A 108 -17.08 -2.91 -1.70
C PRO A 108 -15.89 -1.94 -1.52
N GLU A 109 -15.49 -1.27 -2.59
CA GLU A 109 -14.40 -0.27 -2.55
C GLU A 109 -14.79 1.02 -1.82
N ASP A 110 -16.09 1.36 -1.86
CA ASP A 110 -16.65 2.48 -1.09
C ASP A 110 -16.64 2.18 0.42
N ASP A 111 -16.88 3.21 1.23
CA ASP A 111 -16.82 3.09 2.69
C ASP A 111 -18.09 2.47 3.31
N GLU A 112 -19.14 2.25 2.53
CA GLU A 112 -20.37 1.64 3.01
C GLU A 112 -20.34 0.12 2.89
N GLY A 113 -20.47 -0.59 4.02
CA GLY A 113 -20.67 -2.03 4.03
C GLY A 113 -21.96 -2.44 3.29
N LEU A 114 -21.97 -3.62 2.72
CA LEU A 114 -23.12 -4.17 1.99
C LEU A 114 -23.84 -5.27 2.77
N THR A 115 -25.11 -5.51 2.38
CA THR A 115 -25.87 -6.67 2.84
C THR A 115 -25.34 -7.95 2.19
N PHE A 116 -25.63 -9.12 2.80
CA PHE A 116 -25.22 -10.43 2.30
C PHE A 116 -25.47 -10.60 0.79
N LYS A 117 -26.71 -10.45 0.32
CA LYS A 117 -27.07 -10.64 -1.10
C LYS A 117 -26.32 -9.71 -2.08
N ARG A 118 -25.97 -8.52 -1.63
CA ARG A 118 -25.20 -7.59 -2.47
C ARG A 118 -23.73 -7.98 -2.50
N LEU A 119 -23.17 -8.41 -1.37
CA LEU A 119 -21.80 -8.92 -1.31
C LEU A 119 -21.64 -10.20 -2.12
N GLU A 120 -22.57 -11.14 -2.00
CA GLU A 120 -22.60 -12.37 -2.80
C GLU A 120 -22.48 -12.06 -4.30
N LYS A 121 -23.35 -11.18 -4.82
CA LYS A 121 -23.30 -10.77 -6.23
C LYS A 121 -21.98 -10.08 -6.59
N LEU A 122 -21.45 -9.26 -5.69
CA LEU A 122 -20.20 -8.54 -5.90
C LEU A 122 -19.01 -9.51 -5.97
N ILE A 123 -18.96 -10.50 -5.07
CA ILE A 123 -17.92 -11.54 -5.04
C ILE A 123 -17.93 -12.32 -6.37
N HIS A 124 -19.11 -12.75 -6.84
CA HIS A 124 -19.23 -13.48 -8.11
C HIS A 124 -18.79 -12.64 -9.33
N ARG A 125 -19.00 -11.33 -9.29
CA ARG A 125 -18.62 -10.43 -10.37
C ARG A 125 -17.14 -10.10 -10.37
N GLU A 126 -16.57 -9.84 -9.19
CA GLU A 126 -15.23 -9.27 -9.06
C GLU A 126 -14.12 -10.32 -8.88
N LEU A 127 -14.44 -11.48 -8.30
CA LEU A 127 -13.44 -12.51 -8.02
C LEU A 127 -13.48 -13.61 -9.07
N LYS A 128 -12.29 -14.00 -9.55
CA LYS A 128 -12.14 -15.11 -10.49
C LYS A 128 -12.51 -16.44 -9.85
N GLU A 129 -13.04 -17.34 -10.64
CA GLU A 129 -13.24 -18.74 -10.22
C GLU A 129 -11.89 -19.41 -9.94
N ARG A 130 -11.89 -20.31 -8.99
CA ARG A 130 -10.71 -21.14 -8.69
C ARG A 130 -10.60 -22.26 -9.73
N THR A 131 -9.43 -22.39 -10.29
CA THR A 131 -9.17 -23.44 -11.28
C THR A 131 -8.80 -24.73 -10.57
N GLU A 132 -9.43 -25.85 -10.95
CA GLU A 132 -9.16 -27.19 -10.40
C GLU A 132 -9.19 -27.28 -8.86
N GLY A 133 -9.92 -26.38 -8.19
CA GLY A 133 -10.04 -26.36 -6.72
C GLY A 133 -8.78 -25.84 -6.00
N GLN A 134 -7.77 -25.38 -6.71
CA GLN A 134 -6.54 -24.82 -6.15
C GLN A 134 -6.44 -23.31 -6.40
N LEU A 135 -5.70 -22.60 -5.54
CA LEU A 135 -5.34 -21.21 -5.77
C LEU A 135 -4.29 -21.15 -6.88
N ASP A 136 -4.48 -20.21 -7.82
CA ASP A 136 -3.46 -19.87 -8.80
C ASP A 136 -2.30 -19.11 -8.11
N ASP A 137 -1.15 -19.06 -8.76
CA ASP A 137 0.02 -18.29 -8.27
C ASP A 137 -0.26 -16.79 -8.10
N ALA A 138 -1.32 -16.27 -8.72
CA ALA A 138 -1.73 -14.86 -8.67
C ALA A 138 -3.14 -14.69 -8.08
N PHE A 139 -3.40 -15.29 -6.91
CA PHE A 139 -4.66 -15.11 -6.18
C PHE A 139 -4.75 -13.72 -5.51
N ASP A 140 -5.97 -13.29 -5.22
CA ASP A 140 -6.23 -12.02 -4.54
C ASP A 140 -6.40 -12.20 -3.03
N TYR A 141 -5.92 -11.26 -2.23
CA TYR A 141 -6.31 -11.11 -0.83
C TYR A 141 -7.53 -10.18 -0.74
N VAL A 142 -8.55 -10.57 0.01
CA VAL A 142 -9.84 -9.88 0.04
C VAL A 142 -10.27 -9.55 1.46
N VAL A 143 -10.75 -8.32 1.66
CA VAL A 143 -11.50 -7.90 2.84
C VAL A 143 -12.91 -7.54 2.44
N LEU A 144 -13.90 -8.00 3.19
CA LEU A 144 -15.32 -7.69 2.97
C LEU A 144 -15.81 -6.65 3.99
N LYS A 145 -16.42 -5.58 3.49
CA LYS A 145 -17.14 -4.61 4.33
C LYS A 145 -18.62 -4.99 4.42
N VAL A 146 -19.04 -5.44 5.58
CA VAL A 146 -20.41 -5.88 5.83
C VAL A 146 -21.20 -4.80 6.57
N LYS A 147 -22.51 -4.71 6.31
CA LYS A 147 -23.46 -3.92 7.09
C LYS A 147 -23.84 -4.74 8.34
N GLN A 148 -23.24 -4.42 9.50
CA GLN A 148 -23.35 -5.23 10.73
C GLN A 148 -24.79 -5.51 11.19
N ASP A 149 -25.70 -4.55 10.97
CA ASP A 149 -27.13 -4.68 11.31
C ASP A 149 -27.93 -5.52 10.31
N LYS A 150 -27.32 -5.97 9.21
CA LYS A 150 -27.97 -6.68 8.08
C LYS A 150 -27.30 -8.01 7.74
N VAL A 151 -26.29 -8.43 8.50
CA VAL A 151 -25.53 -9.66 8.25
C VAL A 151 -25.31 -10.37 9.59
N ASN A 152 -25.76 -11.62 9.67
CA ASN A 152 -25.58 -12.47 10.84
C ASN A 152 -24.35 -13.38 10.72
N ASN A 153 -24.07 -14.18 11.76
CA ASN A 153 -22.88 -15.04 11.78
C ASN A 153 -22.92 -16.17 10.73
N ASP A 154 -24.11 -16.65 10.35
CA ASP A 154 -24.22 -17.68 9.31
C ASP A 154 -23.99 -17.09 7.93
N ASP A 155 -24.49 -15.87 7.68
CA ASP A 155 -24.19 -15.12 6.47
C ASP A 155 -22.68 -14.89 6.33
N ILE A 156 -21.98 -14.56 7.43
CA ILE A 156 -20.52 -14.36 7.41
C ILE A 156 -19.79 -15.63 6.99
N LYS A 157 -20.16 -16.79 7.57
CA LYS A 157 -19.59 -18.09 7.19
C LYS A 157 -19.84 -18.44 5.72
N GLU A 158 -21.04 -18.12 5.23
CA GLU A 158 -21.39 -18.37 3.83
C GLU A 158 -20.55 -17.47 2.89
N LEU A 159 -20.35 -16.20 3.23
CA LEU A 159 -19.46 -15.30 2.51
C LEU A 159 -17.99 -15.78 2.56
N GLU A 160 -17.51 -16.26 3.72
CA GLU A 160 -16.18 -16.87 3.84
C GLU A 160 -16.02 -18.07 2.87
N ASN A 161 -16.99 -18.97 2.88
CA ASN A 161 -16.99 -20.14 1.99
C ASN A 161 -17.00 -19.71 0.52
N LEU A 162 -17.81 -18.71 0.19
CA LEU A 162 -17.92 -18.19 -1.17
C LEU A 162 -16.59 -17.57 -1.64
N VAL A 163 -15.94 -16.71 -0.83
CA VAL A 163 -14.62 -16.16 -1.19
C VAL A 163 -13.60 -17.27 -1.33
N ASN A 164 -13.59 -18.24 -0.40
CA ASN A 164 -12.65 -19.36 -0.43
C ASN A 164 -12.91 -20.34 -1.60
N SER A 165 -14.07 -20.29 -2.26
CA SER A 165 -14.33 -21.01 -3.51
C SER A 165 -13.77 -20.28 -4.74
N LYS A 166 -13.37 -19.02 -4.62
CA LYS A 166 -12.76 -18.20 -5.68
C LYS A 166 -11.24 -18.27 -5.63
N ASN A 167 -10.59 -17.72 -6.64
CA ASN A 167 -9.13 -17.53 -6.64
C ASN A 167 -8.72 -16.37 -5.74
N ALA A 168 -9.08 -16.49 -4.46
CA ALA A 168 -8.90 -15.47 -3.43
C ALA A 168 -8.76 -16.07 -2.04
N VAL A 169 -8.18 -15.28 -1.13
CA VAL A 169 -8.08 -15.58 0.29
C VAL A 169 -8.75 -14.46 1.07
N LEU A 170 -9.72 -14.81 1.90
CA LEU A 170 -10.37 -13.85 2.79
C LEU A 170 -9.45 -13.49 3.95
N CYS A 171 -9.21 -12.21 4.13
CA CYS A 171 -8.51 -11.63 5.27
C CYS A 171 -9.52 -11.07 6.28
N LYS A 172 -9.21 -11.19 7.57
CA LYS A 172 -10.08 -10.74 8.68
C LYS A 172 -9.60 -9.42 9.23
#